data_eeab85abe4530911a07556f06df1bcee
#
_entry.id   eeab85abe4530911a07556f06df1bcee
#
_cell.length_a   1.000
_cell.length_b   1.000
_cell.length_c   1.000
_cell.angle_alpha   90.00
_cell.angle_beta   90.00
_cell.angle_gamma   90.00
#
_symmetry.space_group_name_H-M   'P 1'
#
loop_
_entity.id
_entity.type
_entity.pdbx_description
1 polymer ?
#
loop_
_entity_poly.entity_id
_entity_poly.type
_entity_poly.pdbx_seq_one_letter_code
_entity_poly.pdbx_strand_id
1 'polypeptide(L)'
;QWLDLRSLQDIMPDTRLINWNDKDLAAIIAETELFVAEILRKNHPIETFIDPAFTYLNKRNARLYGIPFSNSEKMARVSIKRGGRHGGILGQASVMMATANGVDTQPVLRGAWLLENIFGDPVPEPPSDVPAVEPDTSGSKSIRELLRKHNADANCAGCHKKIDPPGFALENFDPVGRWRDFYPVYEKVGDKVLRKDGLPVDATGTMKDGTRINDVTDLKHYLVKN
;
A
#
# COMPACT_ATOMS: atom_id res chain seq x y z
N GLN A 1 14.47 9.97 1.63
CA GLN A 1 15.03 9.33 0.43
C GLN A 1 14.49 7.90 0.28
N TRP A 2 14.84 6.95 1.17
CA TRP A 2 14.48 5.53 1.02
C TRP A 2 12.97 5.29 0.88
N LEU A 3 12.13 5.86 1.74
CA LEU A 3 10.67 5.65 1.72
C LEU A 3 9.92 6.79 1.01
N ASP A 4 10.64 7.73 0.44
CA ASP A 4 10.12 8.91 -0.28
C ASP A 4 9.01 9.71 0.45
N LEU A 5 9.13 9.83 1.77
CA LEU A 5 8.13 10.53 2.60
C LEU A 5 7.95 12.03 2.24
N ARG A 6 8.93 12.61 1.55
CA ARG A 6 8.86 14.04 1.17
C ARG A 6 7.89 14.30 0.03
N SER A 7 7.72 13.33 -0.88
CA SER A 7 6.76 13.44 -1.98
C SER A 7 5.31 13.39 -1.52
N LEU A 8 5.05 12.90 -0.30
CA LEU A 8 3.68 12.77 0.24
C LEU A 8 2.92 14.08 0.32
N GLN A 9 3.60 15.23 0.49
CA GLN A 9 2.96 16.54 0.53
C GLN A 9 2.40 16.97 -0.85
N ASP A 10 2.88 16.36 -1.93
CA ASP A 10 2.43 16.63 -3.30
C ASP A 10 1.25 15.73 -3.71
N ILE A 11 0.91 14.73 -2.88
CA ILE A 11 -0.17 13.79 -3.12
C ILE A 11 -1.41 14.20 -2.34
N MET A 12 -2.47 14.57 -3.07
CA MET A 12 -3.76 14.90 -2.46
C MET A 12 -4.73 13.72 -2.62
N PRO A 13 -5.15 13.06 -1.53
CA PRO A 13 -6.16 12.02 -1.59
C PRO A 13 -7.50 12.55 -2.09
N ASP A 14 -8.18 11.75 -2.92
CA ASP A 14 -9.51 12.08 -3.41
C ASP A 14 -10.50 12.26 -2.23
N THR A 15 -11.24 13.37 -2.25
CA THR A 15 -12.23 13.69 -1.21
C THR A 15 -13.38 12.68 -1.11
N ARG A 16 -13.60 11.88 -2.17
CA ARG A 16 -14.55 10.75 -2.15
C ARG A 16 -14.04 9.61 -1.27
N LEU A 17 -12.71 9.43 -1.19
CA LEU A 17 -12.09 8.41 -0.34
C LEU A 17 -12.15 8.82 1.13
N ILE A 18 -11.70 10.02 1.44
CA ILE A 18 -11.51 10.48 2.81
C ILE A 18 -11.50 12.00 2.90
N ASN A 19 -12.01 12.53 4.01
CA ASN A 19 -11.76 13.92 4.38
C ASN A 19 -10.35 14.02 4.99
N TRP A 20 -9.41 14.51 4.19
CA TRP A 20 -7.98 14.58 4.45
C TRP A 20 -7.51 15.98 4.79
N ASN A 21 -6.53 16.11 5.68
CA ASN A 21 -5.89 17.39 6.00
C ASN A 21 -4.43 17.19 6.45
N ASP A 22 -3.69 18.30 6.57
CA ASP A 22 -2.26 18.31 6.91
C ASP A 22 -1.91 17.56 8.21
N LYS A 23 -2.85 17.50 9.19
CA LYS A 23 -2.61 16.75 10.42
C LYS A 23 -2.68 15.24 10.21
N ASP A 24 -3.45 14.80 9.22
CA ASP A 24 -3.50 13.37 8.84
C ASP A 24 -2.19 12.99 8.15
N LEU A 25 -1.70 13.85 7.24
CA LEU A 25 -0.39 13.69 6.61
C LEU A 25 0.74 13.66 7.64
N ALA A 26 0.76 14.63 8.56
CA ALA A 26 1.77 14.68 9.62
C ALA A 26 1.74 13.42 10.50
N ALA A 27 0.56 12.84 10.76
CA ALA A 27 0.44 11.64 11.58
C ALA A 27 1.05 10.41 10.90
N ILE A 28 0.81 10.18 9.59
CA ILE A 28 1.39 9.04 8.88
C ILE A 28 2.90 9.16 8.67
N ILE A 29 3.41 10.38 8.47
CA ILE A 29 4.84 10.64 8.39
C ILE A 29 5.50 10.35 9.76
N ALA A 30 4.93 10.91 10.84
CA ALA A 30 5.45 10.72 12.19
C ALA A 30 5.46 9.24 12.63
N GLU A 31 4.47 8.45 12.22
CA GLU A 31 4.47 7.00 12.46
C GLU A 31 5.73 6.36 11.90
N THR A 32 6.02 6.60 10.63
CA THR A 32 7.16 5.99 9.94
C THR A 32 8.49 6.47 10.51
N GLU A 33 8.63 7.77 10.76
CA GLU A 33 9.86 8.33 11.33
C GLU A 33 10.16 7.77 12.72
N LEU A 34 9.15 7.70 13.61
CA LEU A 34 9.30 7.15 14.97
C LEU A 34 9.59 5.65 14.93
N PHE A 35 8.93 4.92 14.03
CA PHE A 35 9.12 3.49 13.84
C PHE A 35 10.55 3.17 13.41
N VAL A 36 11.04 3.82 12.35
CA VAL A 36 12.40 3.65 11.85
C VAL A 36 13.43 4.10 12.90
N ALA A 37 13.17 5.23 13.56
CA ALA A 37 14.06 5.74 14.60
C ALA A 37 14.17 4.78 15.80
N GLU A 38 13.08 4.10 16.21
CA GLU A 38 13.15 3.10 17.27
C GLU A 38 13.99 1.89 16.85
N ILE A 39 13.76 1.37 15.63
CA ILE A 39 14.49 0.21 15.11
C ILE A 39 16.01 0.49 15.15
N LEU A 40 16.41 1.65 14.63
CA LEU A 40 17.83 2.02 14.58
C LEU A 40 18.42 2.28 15.96
N ARG A 41 17.72 3.04 16.84
CA ARG A 41 18.24 3.40 18.17
C ARG A 41 18.35 2.21 19.13
N LYS A 42 17.43 1.25 19.02
CA LYS A 42 17.38 0.06 19.87
C LYS A 42 18.04 -1.15 19.24
N ASN A 43 18.61 -0.99 18.05
CA ASN A 43 19.26 -2.07 17.29
C ASN A 43 18.37 -3.31 17.17
N HIS A 44 17.11 -3.10 16.77
CA HIS A 44 16.19 -4.22 16.51
C HIS A 44 16.68 -5.04 15.30
N PRO A 45 16.35 -6.34 15.23
CA PRO A 45 16.61 -7.17 14.05
C PRO A 45 15.97 -6.57 12.80
N ILE A 46 16.58 -6.82 11.63
CA ILE A 46 16.12 -6.22 10.36
C ILE A 46 14.69 -6.64 9.99
N GLU A 47 14.30 -7.84 10.35
CA GLU A 47 12.94 -8.38 10.14
C GLU A 47 11.87 -7.53 10.83
N THR A 48 12.26 -6.72 11.81
CA THR A 48 11.35 -5.79 12.49
C THR A 48 10.80 -4.72 11.53
N PHE A 49 11.53 -4.38 10.47
CA PHE A 49 11.00 -3.49 9.43
C PHE A 49 9.77 -4.08 8.72
N ILE A 50 9.69 -5.40 8.61
CA ILE A 50 8.64 -6.11 7.90
C ILE A 50 7.54 -6.59 8.86
N ASP A 51 7.92 -7.30 9.93
CA ASP A 51 6.99 -7.91 10.88
C ASP A 51 7.28 -7.53 12.35
N PRO A 52 7.00 -6.28 12.73
CA PRO A 52 7.17 -5.80 14.09
C PRO A 52 6.06 -6.28 15.03
N ALA A 53 6.33 -6.19 16.34
CA ALA A 53 5.33 -6.31 17.41
C ALA A 53 4.82 -4.94 17.88
N PHE A 54 5.10 -3.86 17.19
CA PHE A 54 4.72 -2.50 17.57
C PHE A 54 4.58 -1.58 16.34
N THR A 55 3.86 -0.49 16.54
CA THR A 55 3.86 0.70 15.67
C THR A 55 3.64 1.95 16.51
N TYR A 56 3.57 3.11 15.88
CA TYR A 56 3.29 4.38 16.52
C TYR A 56 1.96 4.94 16.02
N LEU A 57 1.03 5.19 16.94
CA LEU A 57 -0.31 5.67 16.58
C LEU A 57 -0.66 6.95 17.36
N ASN A 58 -1.46 7.78 16.72
CA ASN A 58 -2.34 8.74 17.36
C ASN A 58 -3.78 8.47 16.91
N LYS A 59 -4.74 9.28 17.32
CA LYS A 59 -6.15 9.08 16.95
C LYS A 59 -6.41 9.08 15.44
N ARG A 60 -5.54 9.72 14.64
CA ARG A 60 -5.73 9.90 13.19
C ARG A 60 -5.37 8.66 12.41
N ASN A 61 -4.13 8.20 12.53
CA ASN A 61 -3.71 6.98 11.84
C ASN A 61 -4.35 5.72 12.45
N ALA A 62 -4.66 5.70 13.77
CA ALA A 62 -5.46 4.64 14.37
C ALA A 62 -6.86 4.53 13.73
N ARG A 63 -7.53 5.68 13.49
CA ARG A 63 -8.80 5.72 12.74
C ARG A 63 -8.64 5.20 11.31
N LEU A 64 -7.55 5.57 10.66
CA LEU A 64 -7.24 5.13 9.30
C LEU A 64 -7.14 3.60 9.21
N TYR A 65 -6.47 2.99 10.19
CA TYR A 65 -6.27 1.53 10.26
C TYR A 65 -7.43 0.76 10.89
N GLY A 66 -8.43 1.45 11.43
CA GLY A 66 -9.51 0.81 12.16
C GLY A 66 -9.04 0.16 13.48
N ILE A 67 -7.96 0.67 14.09
CA ILE A 67 -7.40 0.16 15.33
C ILE A 67 -7.99 0.96 16.50
N PRO A 68 -8.56 0.32 17.52
CA PRO A 68 -9.00 1.01 18.73
C PRO A 68 -7.84 1.77 19.39
N PHE A 69 -8.03 3.06 19.64
CA PHE A 69 -7.03 3.93 20.23
C PHE A 69 -7.67 5.06 21.04
N SER A 70 -6.90 5.68 21.93
CA SER A 70 -7.35 6.86 22.67
C SER A 70 -7.60 8.06 21.75
N ASN A 71 -8.42 9.03 22.18
CA ASN A 71 -8.67 10.25 21.41
C ASN A 71 -7.50 11.26 21.48
N SER A 72 -6.24 10.78 21.54
CA SER A 72 -5.04 11.59 21.68
C SER A 72 -4.44 11.96 20.31
N GLU A 73 -4.07 13.23 20.16
CA GLU A 73 -3.26 13.71 19.01
C GLU A 73 -1.77 13.37 19.17
N LYS A 74 -1.32 13.00 20.39
CA LYS A 74 0.08 12.62 20.60
C LYS A 74 0.32 11.21 20.10
N MET A 75 1.43 11.06 19.36
CA MET A 75 1.92 9.74 18.95
C MET A 75 2.30 8.90 20.17
N ALA A 76 1.87 7.66 20.20
CA ALA A 76 2.23 6.71 21.22
C ALA A 76 2.64 5.38 20.58
N ARG A 77 3.59 4.71 21.20
CA ARG A 77 3.99 3.36 20.84
C ARG A 77 2.88 2.37 21.24
N VAL A 78 2.44 1.58 20.29
CA VAL A 78 1.34 0.61 20.47
C VAL A 78 1.83 -0.78 20.12
N SER A 79 1.49 -1.75 20.95
CA SER A 79 1.74 -3.16 20.62
C SER A 79 0.73 -3.64 19.58
N ILE A 80 1.23 -4.36 18.58
CA ILE A 80 0.42 -4.99 17.53
C ILE A 80 0.78 -6.47 17.39
N LYS A 81 -0.12 -7.23 16.80
CA LYS A 81 0.13 -8.66 16.56
C LYS A 81 1.11 -8.83 15.39
N ARG A 82 2.17 -9.60 15.58
CA ARG A 82 3.06 -10.05 14.50
C ARG A 82 2.31 -10.90 13.49
N GLY A 83 2.76 -10.92 12.25
CA GLY A 83 2.08 -11.61 11.17
C GLY A 83 0.73 -11.00 10.79
N GLY A 84 0.41 -9.79 11.31
CA GLY A 84 -0.80 -9.07 10.96
C GLY A 84 -0.63 -8.15 9.75
N ARG A 85 -1.76 -7.68 9.21
CA ARG A 85 -1.77 -6.75 8.07
C ARG A 85 -1.16 -5.38 8.40
N HIS A 86 -1.36 -4.89 9.62
CA HIS A 86 -0.82 -3.61 10.07
C HIS A 86 0.60 -3.75 10.63
N GLY A 87 1.30 -2.61 10.72
CA GLY A 87 2.67 -2.54 11.20
C GLY A 87 3.71 -2.96 10.16
N GLY A 88 4.96 -2.59 10.46
CA GLY A 88 6.04 -2.66 9.48
C GLY A 88 5.79 -1.70 8.31
N ILE A 89 6.83 -1.45 7.54
CA ILE A 89 6.73 -0.49 6.42
C ILE A 89 5.68 -0.89 5.38
N LEU A 90 5.41 -2.19 5.21
CA LEU A 90 4.39 -2.70 4.28
C LEU A 90 2.95 -2.56 4.79
N GLY A 91 2.75 -2.11 6.01
CA GLY A 91 1.42 -1.86 6.57
C GLY A 91 1.20 -0.41 6.98
N GLN A 92 2.13 0.50 6.65
CA GLN A 92 2.06 1.92 6.97
C GLN A 92 1.44 2.74 5.85
N ALA A 93 0.56 3.66 6.21
CA ALA A 93 -0.17 4.52 5.29
C ALA A 93 0.76 5.41 4.44
N SER A 94 1.89 5.84 4.99
CA SER A 94 2.90 6.63 4.27
C SER A 94 3.44 5.90 3.04
N VAL A 95 3.78 4.60 3.18
CA VAL A 95 4.28 3.78 2.06
C VAL A 95 3.16 3.51 1.06
N MET A 96 1.94 3.23 1.52
CA MET A 96 0.79 3.01 0.65
C MET A 96 0.45 4.25 -0.17
N MET A 97 0.56 5.42 0.44
CA MET A 97 0.28 6.70 -0.21
C MET A 97 1.40 7.09 -1.18
N ALA A 98 2.68 6.91 -0.82
CA ALA A 98 3.83 7.18 -1.69
C ALA A 98 3.84 6.32 -2.97
N THR A 99 3.17 5.16 -2.93
CA THR A 99 3.06 4.21 -4.04
C THR A 99 1.66 4.19 -4.67
N ALA A 100 0.94 5.31 -4.60
CA ALA A 100 -0.37 5.53 -5.19
C ALA A 100 -0.45 6.94 -5.81
N ASN A 101 -1.53 7.22 -6.53
CA ASN A 101 -1.74 8.53 -7.15
C ASN A 101 -2.76 9.43 -6.41
N GLY A 102 -3.16 9.03 -5.20
CA GLY A 102 -4.18 9.72 -4.39
C GLY A 102 -5.63 9.35 -4.75
N VAL A 103 -5.90 8.82 -5.92
CA VAL A 103 -7.23 8.38 -6.39
C VAL A 103 -7.35 6.87 -6.35
N ASP A 104 -6.40 6.18 -6.97
CA ASP A 104 -6.36 4.73 -7.10
C ASP A 104 -5.04 4.14 -6.61
N THR A 105 -5.10 2.89 -6.25
CA THR A 105 -3.92 2.07 -6.00
C THR A 105 -3.18 1.80 -7.31
N GLN A 106 -1.87 1.69 -7.20
CA GLN A 106 -0.98 1.43 -8.33
C GLN A 106 -0.16 0.17 -8.07
N PRO A 107 -0.73 -1.04 -8.25
CA PRO A 107 -0.03 -2.29 -7.90
C PRO A 107 1.31 -2.45 -8.63
N VAL A 108 1.42 -1.98 -9.86
CA VAL A 108 2.69 -2.00 -10.62
C VAL A 108 3.73 -1.12 -9.94
N LEU A 109 3.39 0.11 -9.55
CA LEU A 109 4.30 0.99 -8.80
C LEU A 109 4.67 0.41 -7.44
N ARG A 110 3.70 -0.16 -6.72
CA ARG A 110 3.94 -0.87 -5.44
C ARG A 110 4.91 -2.02 -5.61
N GLY A 111 4.71 -2.82 -6.66
CA GLY A 111 5.59 -3.95 -6.96
C GLY A 111 7.00 -3.52 -7.36
N ALA A 112 7.15 -2.51 -8.21
CA ALA A 112 8.44 -1.94 -8.59
C ALA A 112 9.16 -1.36 -7.37
N TRP A 113 8.44 -0.60 -6.53
CA TRP A 113 8.98 -0.07 -5.28
C TRP A 113 9.47 -1.17 -4.33
N LEU A 114 8.69 -2.27 -4.18
CA LEU A 114 9.10 -3.43 -3.38
C LEU A 114 10.37 -4.08 -3.91
N LEU A 115 10.45 -4.28 -5.23
CA LEU A 115 11.62 -4.89 -5.86
C LEU A 115 12.86 -4.03 -5.65
N GLU A 116 12.75 -2.72 -5.80
CA GLU A 116 13.86 -1.79 -5.60
C GLU A 116 14.27 -1.67 -4.13
N ASN A 117 13.29 -1.40 -3.23
CA ASN A 117 13.58 -0.95 -1.88
C ASN A 117 13.67 -2.08 -0.84
N ILE A 118 13.08 -3.25 -1.13
CA ILE A 118 13.01 -4.38 -0.20
C ILE A 118 13.76 -5.59 -0.73
N PHE A 119 13.57 -5.94 -2.01
CA PHE A 119 14.22 -7.13 -2.58
C PHE A 119 15.63 -6.86 -3.14
N GLY A 120 16.00 -5.58 -3.38
CA GLY A 120 17.27 -5.22 -4.02
C GLY A 120 17.40 -5.72 -5.46
N ASP A 121 16.29 -5.96 -6.15
CA ASP A 121 16.21 -6.40 -7.57
C ASP A 121 15.42 -5.34 -8.39
N PRO A 122 15.98 -4.12 -8.58
CA PRO A 122 15.28 -3.05 -9.27
C PRO A 122 14.94 -3.44 -10.69
N VAL A 123 13.77 -3.00 -11.16
CA VAL A 123 13.37 -3.19 -12.55
C VAL A 123 13.80 -2.00 -13.40
N PRO A 124 14.16 -2.22 -14.68
CA PRO A 124 14.46 -1.13 -15.59
C PRO A 124 13.24 -0.23 -15.79
N GLU A 125 13.49 1.02 -16.12
CA GLU A 125 12.41 1.95 -16.51
C GLU A 125 11.62 1.40 -17.70
N PRO A 126 10.28 1.58 -17.70
CA PRO A 126 9.46 1.15 -18.83
C PRO A 126 9.87 1.92 -20.11
N PRO A 127 9.72 1.33 -21.29
CA PRO A 127 9.90 2.03 -22.55
C PRO A 127 9.02 3.29 -22.61
N SER A 128 9.52 4.36 -23.22
CA SER A 128 8.86 5.67 -23.25
C SER A 128 7.53 5.70 -24.04
N ASP A 129 7.28 4.69 -24.84
CA ASP A 129 6.08 4.53 -25.67
C ASP A 129 4.99 3.65 -25.05
N VAL A 130 5.19 3.20 -23.79
CA VAL A 130 4.17 2.43 -23.06
C VAL A 130 3.06 3.37 -22.58
N PRO A 131 1.81 3.18 -23.05
CA PRO A 131 0.71 4.01 -22.59
C PRO A 131 0.38 3.69 -21.11
N ALA A 132 0.08 4.74 -20.36
CA ALA A 132 -0.42 4.57 -19.00
C ALA A 132 -1.73 3.77 -18.99
N VAL A 133 -1.89 2.87 -18.01
CA VAL A 133 -3.17 2.20 -17.78
C VAL A 133 -4.08 3.17 -17.04
N GLU A 134 -5.14 3.62 -17.71
CA GLU A 134 -6.12 4.49 -17.08
C GLU A 134 -6.98 3.72 -16.07
N PRO A 135 -7.19 4.29 -14.87
CA PRO A 135 -8.01 3.65 -13.84
C PRO A 135 -9.49 3.59 -14.26
N ASP A 136 -10.14 2.47 -13.97
CA ASP A 136 -11.59 2.34 -14.12
C ASP A 136 -12.33 2.84 -12.87
N THR A 137 -12.65 4.12 -12.85
CA THR A 137 -13.40 4.73 -11.74
C THR A 137 -14.87 4.32 -11.68
N SER A 138 -15.37 3.59 -12.69
CA SER A 138 -16.73 3.03 -12.69
C SER A 138 -16.86 1.78 -11.82
N GLY A 139 -15.73 1.14 -11.50
CA GLY A 139 -15.68 -0.11 -10.74
C GLY A 139 -16.19 -1.33 -11.50
N SER A 140 -16.33 -1.22 -12.82
CA SER A 140 -16.80 -2.33 -13.68
C SER A 140 -15.71 -3.35 -13.97
N LYS A 141 -14.42 -2.98 -13.78
CA LYS A 141 -13.26 -3.84 -14.00
C LYS A 141 -12.33 -3.79 -12.78
N SER A 142 -11.72 -4.91 -12.47
CA SER A 142 -10.62 -4.94 -11.51
C SER A 142 -9.34 -4.39 -12.15
N ILE A 143 -8.43 -3.84 -11.33
CA ILE A 143 -7.10 -3.40 -11.81
C ILE A 143 -6.37 -4.55 -12.50
N ARG A 144 -6.53 -5.78 -12.02
CA ARG A 144 -5.96 -6.99 -12.65
C ARG A 144 -6.48 -7.22 -14.07
N GLU A 145 -7.77 -6.97 -14.33
CA GLU A 145 -8.34 -7.08 -15.68
C GLU A 145 -7.83 -5.99 -16.62
N LEU A 146 -7.65 -4.77 -16.10
CA LEU A 146 -7.06 -3.67 -16.86
C LEU A 146 -5.62 -4.00 -17.27
N LEU A 147 -4.81 -4.47 -16.34
CA LEU A 147 -3.41 -4.83 -16.59
C LEU A 147 -3.26 -6.07 -17.48
N ARG A 148 -4.23 -6.99 -17.50
CA ARG A 148 -4.16 -8.20 -18.33
C ARG A 148 -3.97 -7.92 -19.82
N LYS A 149 -4.60 -6.84 -20.33
CA LYS A 149 -4.42 -6.44 -21.75
C LYS A 149 -3.01 -5.91 -22.01
N HIS A 150 -2.48 -5.14 -21.06
CA HIS A 150 -1.13 -4.61 -21.12
C HIS A 150 -0.07 -5.72 -21.05
N ASN A 151 -0.26 -6.67 -20.13
CA ASN A 151 0.64 -7.80 -19.92
C ASN A 151 0.57 -8.87 -21.02
N ALA A 152 -0.34 -8.74 -21.98
CA ALA A 152 -0.41 -9.66 -23.12
C ALA A 152 0.74 -9.48 -24.12
N ASP A 153 1.42 -8.32 -24.13
CA ASP A 153 2.63 -8.10 -24.90
C ASP A 153 3.82 -8.82 -24.26
N ALA A 154 4.58 -9.56 -25.07
CA ALA A 154 5.71 -10.36 -24.57
C ALA A 154 6.83 -9.49 -23.95
N ASN A 155 7.02 -8.26 -24.44
CA ASN A 155 8.01 -7.33 -23.90
C ASN A 155 7.62 -6.83 -22.50
N CYS A 156 6.31 -6.63 -22.27
CA CYS A 156 5.77 -6.19 -20.97
C CYS A 156 5.71 -7.35 -19.97
N ALA A 157 5.30 -8.54 -20.42
CA ALA A 157 5.11 -9.72 -19.58
C ALA A 157 6.36 -10.12 -18.77
N GLY A 158 7.56 -9.89 -19.33
CA GLY A 158 8.83 -10.24 -18.68
C GLY A 158 9.05 -9.50 -17.36
N CYS A 159 8.81 -8.18 -17.33
CA CYS A 159 8.91 -7.35 -16.14
C CYS A 159 7.71 -7.57 -15.19
N HIS A 160 6.49 -7.59 -15.73
CA HIS A 160 5.27 -7.74 -14.95
C HIS A 160 5.19 -9.05 -14.17
N LYS A 161 5.75 -10.14 -14.69
CA LYS A 161 5.86 -11.41 -13.98
C LYS A 161 6.60 -11.29 -12.63
N LYS A 162 7.54 -10.35 -12.51
CA LYS A 162 8.26 -10.08 -11.26
C LYS A 162 7.55 -9.03 -10.41
N ILE A 163 7.02 -7.98 -11.05
CA ILE A 163 6.46 -6.78 -10.40
C ILE A 163 5.09 -7.08 -9.79
N ASP A 164 4.22 -7.73 -10.56
CA ASP A 164 2.81 -7.85 -10.22
C ASP A 164 2.55 -8.65 -8.92
N PRO A 165 3.17 -9.82 -8.68
CA PRO A 165 2.86 -10.61 -7.49
C PRO A 165 3.06 -9.86 -6.17
N PRO A 166 4.22 -9.24 -5.88
CA PRO A 166 4.39 -8.48 -4.64
C PRO A 166 3.56 -7.21 -4.60
N GLY A 167 3.31 -6.56 -5.75
CA GLY A 167 2.49 -5.36 -5.83
C GLY A 167 1.02 -5.62 -5.53
N PHE A 168 0.45 -6.69 -6.09
CA PHE A 168 -0.92 -7.10 -5.80
C PHE A 168 -1.12 -7.56 -4.35
N ALA A 169 -0.11 -8.12 -3.70
CA ALA A 169 -0.19 -8.50 -2.29
C ALA A 169 -0.56 -7.31 -1.37
N LEU A 170 -0.33 -6.08 -1.81
CA LEU A 170 -0.67 -4.85 -1.10
C LEU A 170 -2.02 -4.25 -1.53
N GLU A 171 -2.76 -4.87 -2.45
CA GLU A 171 -3.94 -4.26 -3.08
C GLU A 171 -5.14 -4.10 -2.14
N ASN A 172 -5.18 -4.86 -1.05
CA ASN A 172 -6.14 -4.63 0.02
C ASN A 172 -5.96 -3.28 0.73
N PHE A 173 -4.80 -2.64 0.63
CA PHE A 173 -4.65 -1.28 1.10
C PHE A 173 -5.07 -0.29 0.03
N ASP A 174 -6.02 0.59 0.36
CA ASP A 174 -6.43 1.69 -0.51
C ASP A 174 -5.30 2.75 -0.68
N PRO A 175 -5.48 3.79 -1.49
CA PRO A 175 -4.45 4.81 -1.71
C PRO A 175 -3.94 5.54 -0.46
N VAL A 176 -4.70 5.53 0.63
CA VAL A 176 -4.33 6.15 1.91
C VAL A 176 -4.01 5.14 3.02
N GLY A 177 -3.86 3.86 2.67
CA GLY A 177 -3.45 2.81 3.60
C GLY A 177 -4.56 2.20 4.45
N ARG A 178 -5.86 2.47 4.15
CA ARG A 178 -6.96 1.77 4.81
C ARG A 178 -7.15 0.40 4.19
N TRP A 179 -7.51 -0.57 5.02
CA TRP A 179 -7.86 -1.90 4.53
C TRP A 179 -9.23 -1.93 3.84
N ARG A 180 -9.30 -2.62 2.71
CA ARG A 180 -10.53 -2.89 1.96
C ARG A 180 -10.58 -4.32 1.46
N ASP A 181 -11.75 -4.92 1.49
CA ASP A 181 -12.01 -6.24 0.89
C ASP A 181 -12.67 -6.11 -0.49
N PHE A 182 -13.23 -4.92 -0.78
CA PHE A 182 -13.89 -4.58 -2.03
C PHE A 182 -13.40 -3.25 -2.58
N TYR A 183 -13.32 -3.13 -3.89
CA TYR A 183 -13.11 -1.84 -4.55
C TYR A 183 -14.32 -0.93 -4.32
N PRO A 184 -14.13 0.37 -4.05
CA PRO A 184 -15.24 1.28 -3.91
C PRO A 184 -15.83 1.62 -5.28
N VAL A 185 -17.17 1.68 -5.34
CA VAL A 185 -17.91 2.28 -6.45
C VAL A 185 -18.61 3.53 -5.93
N TYR A 186 -18.49 4.62 -6.66
CA TYR A 186 -19.08 5.90 -6.28
C TYR A 186 -20.24 6.23 -7.20
N GLU A 187 -21.45 6.31 -6.63
CA GLU A 187 -22.68 6.63 -7.35
C GLU A 187 -23.17 8.02 -6.93
N LYS A 188 -23.44 8.88 -7.90
CA LYS A 188 -24.05 10.18 -7.65
C LYS A 188 -25.57 10.04 -7.55
N VAL A 189 -26.12 10.35 -6.39
CA VAL A 189 -27.58 10.35 -6.12
C VAL A 189 -27.97 11.76 -5.70
N GLY A 190 -28.54 12.54 -6.62
CA GLY A 190 -28.77 13.97 -6.43
C GLY A 190 -27.44 14.70 -6.23
N ASP A 191 -27.33 15.47 -5.15
CA ASP A 191 -26.09 16.20 -4.78
C ASP A 191 -25.11 15.37 -3.91
N LYS A 192 -25.45 14.12 -3.62
CA LYS A 192 -24.61 13.26 -2.76
C LYS A 192 -23.88 12.21 -3.59
N VAL A 193 -22.67 11.92 -3.18
CA VAL A 193 -21.89 10.78 -3.68
C VAL A 193 -21.97 9.65 -2.63
N LEU A 194 -22.56 8.53 -3.01
CA LEU A 194 -22.66 7.34 -2.17
C LEU A 194 -21.57 6.35 -2.54
N ARG A 195 -20.90 5.81 -1.53
CA ARG A 195 -19.95 4.71 -1.69
C ARG A 195 -20.66 3.38 -1.53
N LYS A 196 -20.45 2.48 -2.48
CA LYS A 196 -20.92 1.08 -2.43
C LYS A 196 -19.70 0.15 -2.58
N ASP A 197 -19.86 -1.09 -2.14
CA ASP A 197 -18.87 -2.13 -2.42
C ASP A 197 -19.04 -2.63 -3.86
N GLY A 198 -17.95 -2.60 -4.60
CA GLY A 198 -17.85 -3.08 -5.97
C GLY A 198 -17.29 -4.50 -6.05
N LEU A 199 -16.36 -4.74 -6.97
CA LEU A 199 -15.69 -6.03 -7.12
C LEU A 199 -14.82 -6.35 -5.90
N PRO A 200 -14.70 -7.65 -5.53
CA PRO A 200 -13.76 -8.05 -4.48
C PRO A 200 -12.32 -7.77 -4.90
N VAL A 201 -11.49 -7.44 -3.93
CA VAL A 201 -10.04 -7.28 -4.14
C VAL A 201 -9.41 -8.65 -4.32
N ASP A 202 -8.67 -8.84 -5.41
CA ASP A 202 -7.83 -10.00 -5.64
C ASP A 202 -6.35 -9.60 -5.42
N ALA A 203 -5.86 -9.85 -4.20
CA ALA A 203 -4.48 -9.58 -3.80
C ALA A 203 -3.55 -10.79 -4.02
N THR A 204 -4.01 -11.84 -4.69
CA THR A 204 -3.23 -13.07 -4.88
C THR A 204 -2.09 -12.89 -5.88
N GLY A 205 -1.02 -13.65 -5.73
CA GLY A 205 0.10 -13.69 -6.66
C GLY A 205 0.93 -14.96 -6.49
N THR A 206 1.83 -15.21 -7.44
CA THR A 206 2.81 -16.29 -7.34
C THR A 206 4.20 -15.69 -7.53
N MET A 207 5.04 -15.80 -6.53
CA MET A 207 6.41 -15.30 -6.55
C MET A 207 7.28 -16.11 -7.53
N LYS A 208 8.47 -15.59 -7.85
CA LYS A 208 9.39 -16.20 -8.83
C LYS A 208 9.78 -17.66 -8.50
N ASP A 209 9.85 -17.98 -7.22
CA ASP A 209 10.17 -19.34 -6.70
C ASP A 209 8.97 -20.28 -6.66
N GLY A 210 7.78 -19.85 -7.12
CA GLY A 210 6.55 -20.60 -7.10
C GLY A 210 5.72 -20.45 -5.81
N THR A 211 6.19 -19.67 -4.83
CA THR A 211 5.45 -19.44 -3.58
C THR A 211 4.18 -18.63 -3.86
N ARG A 212 3.04 -19.14 -3.44
CA ARG A 212 1.76 -18.44 -3.54
C ARG A 212 1.61 -17.44 -2.40
N ILE A 213 1.18 -16.24 -2.73
CA ILE A 213 0.87 -15.13 -1.82
C ILE A 213 -0.62 -14.82 -1.96
N ASN A 214 -1.34 -14.67 -0.86
CA ASN A 214 -2.76 -14.31 -0.87
C ASN A 214 -2.99 -12.83 -0.51
N ASP A 215 -2.14 -12.26 0.33
CA ASP A 215 -2.19 -10.85 0.73
C ASP A 215 -0.85 -10.40 1.34
N VAL A 216 -0.85 -9.22 1.96
CA VAL A 216 0.32 -8.64 2.63
C VAL A 216 0.86 -9.50 3.77
N THR A 217 0.02 -10.31 4.42
CA THR A 217 0.46 -11.16 5.56
C THR A 217 1.34 -12.29 5.06
N ASP A 218 0.97 -12.91 3.94
CA ASP A 218 1.80 -13.91 3.27
C ASP A 218 3.08 -13.29 2.71
N LEU A 219 3.00 -12.08 2.14
CA LEU A 219 4.18 -11.37 1.63
C LEU A 219 5.18 -11.07 2.76
N LYS A 220 4.71 -10.58 3.92
CA LYS A 220 5.57 -10.36 5.09
C LYS A 220 6.24 -11.65 5.55
N HIS A 221 5.47 -12.73 5.63
CA HIS A 221 6.00 -14.04 6.00
C HIS A 221 7.06 -14.52 5.01
N TYR A 222 6.80 -14.35 3.73
CA TYR A 222 7.75 -14.67 2.67
C TYR A 222 9.06 -13.90 2.83
N LEU A 223 8.99 -12.58 3.06
CA LEU A 223 10.16 -11.70 3.22
C LEU A 223 10.98 -12.00 4.48
N VAL A 224 10.32 -12.37 5.57
CA VAL A 224 11.03 -12.70 6.82
C VAL A 224 11.73 -14.05 6.74
N LYS A 225 11.24 -14.95 5.89
CA LYS A 225 11.78 -16.30 5.74
C LYS A 225 12.96 -16.37 4.77
N ASN A 226 13.02 -15.51 3.79
CA ASN A 226 14.02 -15.51 2.72
C ASN A 226 14.98 -14.34 2.85
#